data_9d63cf8943bb638bcd77cf7444584017
#
_entry.id   9d63cf8943bb638bcd77cf7444584017
#
_cell.length_a   1.000
_cell.length_b   1.000
_cell.length_c   1.000
_cell.angle_alpha   90.00
_cell.angle_beta   90.00
_cell.angle_gamma   90.00
#
_symmetry.space_group_name_H-M   'P 1'
#
loop_
_entity.id
_entity.type
_entity.pdbx_description
1 polymer ?
#
loop_
_entity_poly.entity_id
_entity_poly.type
_entity_poly.pdbx_seq_one_letter_code
_entity_poly.pdbx_strand_id
1 'polypeptide(L)'
;VQTCALPIYARAAKVPMLEPSDSAEALAFAKLAYELSEQFDTPVLLKMCTRVAHSQSIVDTTERAEREMIPYEKNIAKYVMMPGNAKRRHPVVEERTRKLAQWAETAPVNRVEEGADHKIGIITSSTSYQYVKEVCGDRFPVLKLGMAWPLPEGLIRDFAASVDLLTVVEELDGFIEAHCRAMGLALAGKDVFPCIDEFSQNLVAEKLGLPVHAGRKLDDQIPPRPPVMCAGCPHRGLFYTLNKNKCTVLGDIGCYTLGAVAPLSAMDMTLCMGGSISAIHGFNKARGGESEHKTVAVIGDSTFMHSGMTGLANIAYNQSNSTVIILDNSITGMTGHQQNPTTGFNIKGDPAGKIDLEALCRAMGFRRVRVVDPYDLKETDRAVKEELAADEPSVIISRRPCALLKYVKHKAPLKVNTDKCIGCKSCMKIGCPAISMKEGKAHVDFTQCVGCGVCQQLCPVGAFESTGKEG
;
A
#
# COMPACT_ATOMS: atom_id res chain seq x y z
N VAL A 1 -8.34 -2.14 4.71
CA VAL A 1 -8.77 -1.48 5.96
C VAL A 1 -8.89 0.04 5.76
N GLN A 2 -7.94 0.68 5.08
CA GLN A 2 -7.95 2.15 4.92
C GLN A 2 -9.01 2.65 3.92
N THR A 3 -9.36 1.86 2.93
CA THR A 3 -10.32 2.25 1.89
C THR A 3 -11.76 2.36 2.40
N CYS A 4 -12.17 1.56 3.37
CA CYS A 4 -13.49 1.66 3.98
C CYS A 4 -13.65 2.90 4.87
N ALA A 5 -12.56 3.47 5.40
CA ALA A 5 -12.59 4.68 6.21
C ALA A 5 -12.60 5.99 5.38
N LEU A 6 -12.25 5.97 4.08
CA LEU A 6 -12.17 7.18 3.27
C LEU A 6 -13.49 7.97 3.17
N PRO A 7 -14.68 7.34 3.01
CA PRO A 7 -15.93 8.06 3.01
C PRO A 7 -16.20 8.78 4.34
N ILE A 8 -15.83 8.16 5.47
CA ILE A 8 -15.94 8.76 6.79
C ILE A 8 -15.03 9.97 6.93
N TYR A 9 -13.78 9.87 6.42
CA TYR A 9 -12.85 11.00 6.40
C TYR A 9 -13.32 12.13 5.48
N ALA A 10 -13.85 11.84 4.30
CA ALA A 10 -14.43 12.83 3.40
C ALA A 10 -15.56 13.61 4.07
N ARG A 11 -16.48 12.89 4.73
CA ARG A 11 -17.57 13.47 5.53
C ARG A 11 -17.06 14.31 6.68
N ALA A 12 -16.11 13.81 7.47
CA ALA A 12 -15.55 14.52 8.61
C ALA A 12 -14.77 15.78 8.20
N ALA A 13 -14.00 15.69 7.10
CA ALA A 13 -13.24 16.80 6.53
C ALA A 13 -14.12 17.77 5.70
N LYS A 14 -15.38 17.41 5.42
CA LYS A 14 -16.30 18.16 4.57
C LYS A 14 -15.73 18.47 3.18
N VAL A 15 -15.09 17.46 2.58
CA VAL A 15 -14.55 17.51 1.22
C VAL A 15 -15.28 16.52 0.32
N PRO A 16 -15.57 16.85 -0.95
CA PRO A 16 -16.24 15.94 -1.85
C PRO A 16 -15.35 14.74 -2.17
N MET A 17 -15.99 13.58 -2.39
CA MET A 17 -15.32 12.35 -2.76
C MET A 17 -15.95 11.74 -4.01
N LEU A 18 -15.14 11.52 -5.03
CA LEU A 18 -15.47 10.82 -6.25
C LEU A 18 -14.96 9.38 -6.19
N GLU A 19 -15.75 8.44 -6.69
CA GLU A 19 -15.45 7.02 -6.66
C GLU A 19 -15.73 6.37 -8.02
N PRO A 20 -14.70 6.26 -8.89
CA PRO A 20 -14.86 5.67 -10.22
C PRO A 20 -15.06 4.16 -10.16
N SER A 21 -15.79 3.62 -11.13
CA SER A 21 -16.07 2.19 -11.29
C SER A 21 -15.12 1.48 -12.26
N ASP A 22 -14.40 2.22 -13.10
CA ASP A 22 -13.46 1.71 -14.09
C ASP A 22 -12.38 2.74 -14.46
N SER A 23 -11.51 2.37 -15.41
CA SER A 23 -10.39 3.23 -15.84
C SER A 23 -10.86 4.47 -16.60
N ALA A 24 -11.96 4.39 -17.35
CA ALA A 24 -12.49 5.53 -18.11
C ALA A 24 -13.06 6.58 -17.14
N GLU A 25 -13.85 6.15 -16.16
CA GLU A 25 -14.31 7.03 -15.08
C GLU A 25 -13.17 7.56 -14.23
N ALA A 26 -12.12 6.78 -13.98
CA ALA A 26 -10.95 7.26 -13.24
C ALA A 26 -10.30 8.46 -13.93
N LEU A 27 -10.15 8.41 -15.27
CA LEU A 27 -9.65 9.54 -16.06
C LEU A 27 -10.62 10.73 -16.04
N ALA A 28 -11.90 10.48 -16.28
CA ALA A 28 -12.93 11.53 -16.32
C ALA A 28 -13.08 12.21 -14.96
N PHE A 29 -13.13 11.44 -13.87
CA PHE A 29 -13.27 11.96 -12.51
C PHE A 29 -12.01 12.69 -12.03
N ALA A 30 -10.82 12.28 -12.47
CA ALA A 30 -9.61 13.02 -12.18
C ALA A 30 -9.66 14.44 -12.80
N LYS A 31 -10.14 14.57 -14.04
CA LYS A 31 -10.34 15.89 -14.68
C LYS A 31 -11.40 16.71 -13.92
N LEU A 32 -12.54 16.11 -13.64
CA LEU A 32 -13.64 16.73 -12.92
C LEU A 32 -13.24 17.18 -11.51
N ALA A 33 -12.38 16.42 -10.83
CA ALA A 33 -11.91 16.75 -9.49
C ALA A 33 -11.21 18.11 -9.43
N TYR A 34 -10.42 18.45 -10.45
CA TYR A 34 -9.80 19.80 -10.55
C TYR A 34 -10.84 20.89 -10.79
N GLU A 35 -11.85 20.62 -11.61
CA GLU A 35 -12.93 21.58 -11.87
C GLU A 35 -13.75 21.86 -10.61
N LEU A 36 -14.13 20.81 -9.89
CA LEU A 36 -14.84 20.92 -8.61
C LEU A 36 -13.99 21.63 -7.55
N SER A 37 -12.69 21.35 -7.51
CA SER A 37 -11.76 21.99 -6.57
C SER A 37 -11.73 23.51 -6.77
N GLU A 38 -11.63 23.97 -8.01
CA GLU A 38 -11.64 25.41 -8.32
C GLU A 38 -13.04 26.04 -8.12
N GLN A 39 -14.09 25.36 -8.56
CA GLN A 39 -15.46 25.87 -8.44
C GLN A 39 -15.91 26.04 -6.99
N PHE A 40 -15.60 25.09 -6.14
CA PHE A 40 -16.06 25.04 -4.75
C PHE A 40 -14.99 25.43 -3.72
N ASP A 41 -13.80 25.82 -4.15
CA ASP A 41 -12.70 26.21 -3.26
C ASP A 41 -12.41 25.16 -2.17
N THR A 42 -12.20 23.90 -2.59
CA THR A 42 -12.00 22.77 -1.70
C THR A 42 -11.17 21.68 -2.37
N PRO A 43 -10.30 20.94 -1.65
CA PRO A 43 -9.73 19.72 -2.20
C PRO A 43 -10.83 18.69 -2.50
N VAL A 44 -10.54 17.79 -3.44
CA VAL A 44 -11.43 16.67 -3.81
C VAL A 44 -10.70 15.36 -3.56
N LEU A 45 -11.35 14.43 -2.90
CA LEU A 45 -10.85 13.05 -2.75
C LEU A 45 -11.29 12.22 -3.96
N LEU A 46 -10.32 11.59 -4.61
CA LEU A 46 -10.57 10.57 -5.62
C LEU A 46 -10.24 9.20 -5.00
N LYS A 47 -11.27 8.44 -4.64
CA LYS A 47 -11.14 7.14 -4.02
C LYS A 47 -10.99 6.06 -5.08
N MET A 48 -9.84 5.41 -5.10
CA MET A 48 -9.55 4.28 -5.97
C MET A 48 -9.55 2.98 -5.17
N CYS A 49 -10.22 1.96 -5.68
CA CYS A 49 -10.08 0.61 -5.14
C CYS A 49 -9.01 -0.18 -5.89
N THR A 50 -8.54 -1.28 -5.29
CA THR A 50 -7.51 -2.15 -5.88
C THR A 50 -7.93 -2.69 -7.25
N ARG A 51 -9.19 -3.07 -7.42
CA ARG A 51 -9.71 -3.59 -8.69
C ARG A 51 -9.60 -2.58 -9.82
N VAL A 52 -10.01 -1.33 -9.61
CA VAL A 52 -9.87 -0.27 -10.61
C VAL A 52 -8.40 0.01 -10.91
N ALA A 53 -7.54 0.04 -9.89
CA ALA A 53 -6.11 0.29 -10.06
C ALA A 53 -5.35 -0.84 -10.80
N HIS A 54 -5.80 -2.08 -10.70
CA HIS A 54 -5.20 -3.26 -11.35
C HIS A 54 -5.89 -3.69 -12.63
N SER A 55 -7.11 -3.22 -12.90
CA SER A 55 -7.82 -3.53 -14.13
C SER A 55 -7.22 -2.82 -15.33
N GLN A 56 -7.50 -3.35 -16.50
CA GLN A 56 -7.18 -2.72 -17.78
C GLN A 56 -8.48 -2.64 -18.59
N SER A 57 -8.79 -1.45 -19.09
CA SER A 57 -9.93 -1.23 -19.97
C SER A 57 -9.55 -0.24 -21.07
N ILE A 58 -10.36 -0.16 -22.12
CA ILE A 58 -10.19 0.82 -23.18
C ILE A 58 -10.57 2.18 -22.63
N VAL A 59 -9.68 3.16 -22.81
CA VAL A 59 -9.88 4.55 -22.37
C VAL A 59 -9.58 5.48 -23.55
N ASP A 60 -10.54 6.32 -23.90
CA ASP A 60 -10.33 7.36 -24.90
C ASP A 60 -9.47 8.48 -24.30
N THR A 61 -8.35 8.74 -24.94
CA THR A 61 -7.46 9.83 -24.56
C THR A 61 -7.76 11.07 -25.38
N THR A 62 -7.63 12.23 -24.75
CA THR A 62 -7.79 13.54 -25.41
C THR A 62 -6.48 14.31 -25.31
N GLU A 63 -6.26 15.24 -26.23
CA GLU A 63 -5.17 16.20 -26.12
C GLU A 63 -5.26 16.99 -24.82
N ARG A 64 -4.10 17.40 -24.31
CA ARG A 64 -4.04 18.24 -23.11
C ARG A 64 -4.64 19.60 -23.39
N ALA A 65 -5.65 19.99 -22.61
CA ALA A 65 -6.16 21.35 -22.63
C ALA A 65 -5.25 22.26 -21.78
N GLU A 66 -4.73 23.30 -22.41
CA GLU A 66 -4.02 24.37 -21.69
C GLU A 66 -5.07 25.23 -20.94
N ARG A 67 -4.73 25.59 -19.72
CA ARG A 67 -5.54 26.49 -18.88
C ARG A 67 -4.71 27.71 -18.48
N GLU A 68 -5.35 28.86 -18.45
CA GLU A 68 -4.72 30.06 -17.91
C GLU A 68 -4.43 29.89 -16.41
N MET A 69 -3.30 30.40 -16.00
CA MET A 69 -2.91 30.38 -14.59
C MET A 69 -3.72 31.41 -13.82
N ILE A 70 -4.43 30.96 -12.78
CA ILE A 70 -5.14 31.85 -11.88
C ILE A 70 -4.12 32.66 -11.06
N PRO A 71 -4.17 34.00 -11.09
CA PRO A 71 -3.27 34.82 -10.32
C PRO A 71 -3.40 34.56 -8.81
N TYR A 72 -2.27 34.51 -8.14
CA TYR A 72 -2.27 34.39 -6.68
C TYR A 72 -2.70 35.71 -6.03
N GLU A 73 -3.73 35.65 -5.20
CA GLU A 73 -4.17 36.74 -4.36
C GLU A 73 -3.91 36.44 -2.86
N LYS A 74 -3.24 37.36 -2.19
CA LYS A 74 -2.98 37.23 -0.75
C LYS A 74 -4.28 37.35 0.03
N ASN A 75 -4.66 36.29 0.75
CA ASN A 75 -5.83 36.29 1.60
C ASN A 75 -5.54 35.63 2.96
N ILE A 76 -5.14 36.43 3.94
CA ILE A 76 -4.76 35.98 5.28
C ILE A 76 -5.97 35.34 5.98
N ALA A 77 -7.16 35.90 5.81
CA ALA A 77 -8.39 35.42 6.43
C ALA A 77 -8.77 34.00 5.93
N LYS A 78 -8.38 33.68 4.68
CA LYS A 78 -8.63 32.37 4.05
C LYS A 78 -7.53 31.36 4.36
N TYR A 79 -6.26 31.76 4.31
CA TYR A 79 -5.14 30.80 4.32
C TYR A 79 -4.40 30.69 5.65
N VAL A 80 -4.65 31.61 6.62
CA VAL A 80 -4.02 31.55 7.93
C VAL A 80 -5.09 31.30 9.00
N MET A 81 -5.16 30.03 9.45
CA MET A 81 -6.24 29.56 10.36
C MET A 81 -5.97 29.89 11.83
N MET A 82 -5.78 31.18 12.14
CA MET A 82 -5.93 31.65 13.51
C MET A 82 -7.35 31.42 14.01
N PRO A 83 -7.60 31.26 15.32
CA PRO A 83 -8.92 30.94 15.87
C PRO A 83 -10.06 31.85 15.38
N GLY A 84 -9.82 33.15 15.28
CA GLY A 84 -10.79 34.10 14.74
C GLY A 84 -11.10 33.89 13.24
N ASN A 85 -10.11 33.51 12.45
CA ASN A 85 -10.30 33.19 11.03
C ASN A 85 -11.03 31.85 10.88
N ALA A 86 -10.64 30.83 11.63
CA ALA A 86 -11.31 29.53 11.63
C ALA A 86 -12.80 29.64 11.96
N LYS A 87 -13.16 30.44 12.98
CA LYS A 87 -14.56 30.70 13.34
C LYS A 87 -15.35 31.32 12.17
N ARG A 88 -14.75 32.25 11.42
CA ARG A 88 -15.39 32.87 10.25
C ARG A 88 -15.45 31.94 9.03
N ARG A 89 -14.46 31.05 8.88
CA ARG A 89 -14.43 30.08 7.77
C ARG A 89 -15.40 28.92 7.94
N HIS A 90 -15.76 28.54 9.17
CA HIS A 90 -16.66 27.41 9.41
C HIS A 90 -18.04 27.59 8.71
N PRO A 91 -18.75 28.72 8.83
CA PRO A 91 -19.99 28.94 8.07
C PRO A 91 -19.79 28.81 6.53
N VAL A 92 -18.64 29.24 6.00
CA VAL A 92 -18.33 29.10 4.58
C VAL A 92 -18.17 27.63 4.18
N VAL A 93 -17.57 26.82 5.04
CA VAL A 93 -17.44 25.37 4.82
C VAL A 93 -18.79 24.67 4.84
N GLU A 94 -19.68 25.04 5.77
CA GLU A 94 -21.04 24.49 5.83
C GLU A 94 -21.87 24.87 4.59
N GLU A 95 -21.80 26.13 4.16
CA GLU A 95 -22.49 26.59 2.96
C GLU A 95 -21.97 25.91 1.70
N ARG A 96 -20.65 25.73 1.60
CA ARG A 96 -20.01 24.99 0.51
C ARG A 96 -20.49 23.54 0.47
N THR A 97 -20.59 22.88 1.62
CA THR A 97 -21.07 21.49 1.73
C THR A 97 -22.52 21.39 1.23
N ARG A 98 -23.39 22.35 1.56
CA ARG A 98 -24.76 22.42 1.03
C ARG A 98 -24.80 22.61 -0.48
N LYS A 99 -23.96 23.51 -1.01
CA LYS A 99 -23.86 23.73 -2.48
C LYS A 99 -23.34 22.48 -3.21
N LEU A 100 -22.39 21.77 -2.62
CA LEU A 100 -21.90 20.49 -3.17
C LEU A 100 -23.00 19.42 -3.16
N ALA A 101 -23.81 19.33 -2.10
CA ALA A 101 -24.95 18.41 -2.06
C ALA A 101 -25.99 18.78 -3.14
N GLN A 102 -26.28 20.06 -3.34
CA GLN A 102 -27.17 20.52 -4.42
C GLN A 102 -26.60 20.18 -5.81
N TRP A 103 -25.29 20.38 -6.02
CA TRP A 103 -24.63 20.00 -7.26
C TRP A 103 -24.71 18.49 -7.51
N ALA A 104 -24.57 17.67 -6.47
CA ALA A 104 -24.63 16.22 -6.55
C ALA A 104 -25.99 15.70 -7.07
N GLU A 105 -27.09 16.42 -6.84
CA GLU A 105 -28.44 16.03 -7.30
C GLU A 105 -28.54 15.91 -8.83
N THR A 106 -27.79 16.75 -9.55
CA THR A 106 -27.83 16.80 -11.03
C THR A 106 -26.47 16.48 -11.66
N ALA A 107 -25.51 16.04 -10.85
CA ALA A 107 -24.17 15.76 -11.30
C ALA A 107 -24.14 14.60 -12.30
N PRO A 108 -23.45 14.74 -13.45
CA PRO A 108 -23.42 13.69 -14.48
C PRO A 108 -22.72 12.40 -14.01
N VAL A 109 -22.01 12.44 -12.89
CA VAL A 109 -21.37 11.27 -12.26
C VAL A 109 -22.36 10.40 -11.47
N ASN A 110 -23.52 10.98 -11.09
CA ASN A 110 -24.63 10.28 -10.46
C ASN A 110 -25.73 10.09 -11.51
N ARG A 111 -26.09 8.85 -11.82
CA ARG A 111 -27.05 8.59 -12.88
C ARG A 111 -27.99 7.46 -12.53
N VAL A 112 -29.24 7.61 -12.92
CA VAL A 112 -30.21 6.53 -12.92
C VAL A 112 -30.15 5.83 -14.29
N GLU A 113 -30.00 4.55 -14.26
CA GLU A 113 -30.12 3.67 -15.43
C GLU A 113 -31.45 2.92 -15.29
N GLU A 114 -32.33 3.10 -16.26
CA GLU A 114 -33.65 2.47 -16.25
C GLU A 114 -33.55 0.95 -16.36
N GLY A 115 -34.55 0.25 -15.83
CA GLY A 115 -34.65 -1.19 -15.88
C GLY A 115 -36.08 -1.62 -16.28
N ALA A 116 -36.21 -2.85 -16.80
CA ALA A 116 -37.47 -3.37 -17.22
C ALA A 116 -38.41 -3.83 -16.07
N ASP A 117 -37.86 -4.10 -14.88
CA ASP A 117 -38.56 -4.62 -13.71
C ASP A 117 -38.26 -3.76 -12.48
N HIS A 118 -39.23 -2.99 -12.02
CA HIS A 118 -39.12 -2.07 -10.89
C HIS A 118 -39.33 -2.73 -9.51
N LYS A 119 -39.41 -4.06 -9.44
CA LYS A 119 -39.49 -4.76 -8.15
C LYS A 119 -38.30 -4.58 -7.26
N ILE A 120 -37.11 -4.40 -7.85
CA ILE A 120 -35.88 -4.12 -7.14
C ILE A 120 -35.21 -2.92 -7.77
N GLY A 121 -34.88 -1.91 -6.97
CA GLY A 121 -33.99 -0.82 -7.38
C GLY A 121 -32.67 -0.90 -6.66
N ILE A 122 -31.56 -0.70 -7.37
CA ILE A 122 -30.23 -0.93 -6.83
C ILE A 122 -29.46 0.39 -6.77
N ILE A 123 -29.01 0.78 -5.58
CA ILE A 123 -28.03 1.87 -5.40
C ILE A 123 -26.65 1.24 -5.24
N THR A 124 -25.67 1.73 -6.00
CA THR A 124 -24.32 1.19 -5.98
C THR A 124 -23.26 2.22 -6.38
N SER A 125 -22.01 1.95 -6.08
CA SER A 125 -20.84 2.77 -6.45
C SER A 125 -19.64 1.89 -6.77
N SER A 126 -18.55 2.50 -7.27
CA SER A 126 -17.27 1.83 -7.49
C SER A 126 -17.39 0.54 -8.31
N THR A 127 -16.54 -0.47 -8.03
CA THR A 127 -16.56 -1.78 -8.70
C THR A 127 -17.82 -2.59 -8.45
N SER A 128 -18.53 -2.35 -7.35
CA SER A 128 -19.83 -3.00 -7.12
C SER A 128 -20.83 -2.73 -8.24
N TYR A 129 -20.76 -1.53 -8.86
CA TYR A 129 -21.57 -1.20 -10.03
C TYR A 129 -21.28 -2.17 -11.20
N GLN A 130 -20.02 -2.50 -11.47
CA GLN A 130 -19.67 -3.43 -12.55
C GLN A 130 -20.26 -4.82 -12.32
N TYR A 131 -20.23 -5.31 -11.08
CA TYR A 131 -20.82 -6.60 -10.74
C TYR A 131 -22.35 -6.58 -10.88
N VAL A 132 -23.00 -5.48 -10.47
CA VAL A 132 -24.45 -5.30 -10.63
C VAL A 132 -24.83 -5.30 -12.11
N LYS A 133 -24.12 -4.55 -12.96
CA LYS A 133 -24.40 -4.49 -14.41
C LYS A 133 -24.16 -5.82 -15.11
N GLU A 134 -23.12 -6.54 -14.76
CA GLU A 134 -22.85 -7.89 -15.30
C GLU A 134 -23.99 -8.87 -15.01
N VAL A 135 -24.57 -8.79 -13.81
CA VAL A 135 -25.61 -9.71 -13.34
C VAL A 135 -27.01 -9.29 -13.79
N CYS A 136 -27.31 -8.01 -13.70
CA CYS A 136 -28.67 -7.50 -13.91
C CYS A 136 -28.93 -7.05 -15.35
N GLY A 137 -27.87 -6.64 -16.08
CA GLY A 137 -28.03 -5.97 -17.38
C GLY A 137 -28.98 -4.77 -17.25
N ASP A 138 -30.07 -4.80 -18.04
CA ASP A 138 -31.12 -3.79 -18.03
C ASP A 138 -32.41 -4.31 -17.33
N ARG A 139 -32.29 -5.34 -16.50
CA ARG A 139 -33.45 -5.92 -15.82
C ARG A 139 -33.97 -5.01 -14.73
N PHE A 140 -33.12 -4.53 -13.85
CA PHE A 140 -33.49 -3.67 -12.72
C PHE A 140 -32.96 -2.27 -12.90
N PRO A 141 -33.69 -1.24 -12.45
CA PRO A 141 -33.17 0.11 -12.41
C PRO A 141 -32.00 0.22 -11.43
N VAL A 142 -30.97 0.98 -11.82
CA VAL A 142 -29.74 1.17 -11.05
C VAL A 142 -29.46 2.64 -10.87
N LEU A 143 -29.35 3.11 -9.63
CA LEU A 143 -28.78 4.41 -9.32
C LEU A 143 -27.27 4.23 -9.05
N LYS A 144 -26.48 4.62 -10.03
CA LYS A 144 -25.02 4.63 -9.93
C LYS A 144 -24.55 5.93 -9.33
N LEU A 145 -23.84 5.86 -8.20
CA LEU A 145 -23.25 6.99 -7.52
C LEU A 145 -21.75 7.10 -7.85
N GLY A 146 -21.37 8.14 -8.58
CA GLY A 146 -19.96 8.48 -8.83
C GLY A 146 -19.42 9.46 -7.81
N MET A 147 -20.29 10.28 -7.17
CA MET A 147 -19.95 11.06 -5.98
C MET A 147 -20.46 10.34 -4.74
N ALA A 148 -19.51 9.77 -3.99
CA ALA A 148 -19.83 9.03 -2.76
C ALA A 148 -20.01 9.96 -1.54
N TRP A 149 -19.61 11.22 -1.65
CA TRP A 149 -19.85 12.26 -0.63
C TRP A 149 -19.72 13.67 -1.25
N PRO A 150 -20.65 14.64 -0.95
CA PRO A 150 -21.95 14.38 -0.31
C PRO A 150 -22.88 13.59 -1.22
N LEU A 151 -23.79 12.82 -0.61
CA LEU A 151 -24.77 12.02 -1.35
C LEU A 151 -25.93 12.90 -1.85
N PRO A 152 -26.51 12.62 -3.05
CA PRO A 152 -27.68 13.33 -3.60
C PRO A 152 -28.97 12.79 -2.95
N GLU A 153 -29.38 13.38 -1.84
CA GLU A 153 -30.53 12.88 -1.04
C GLU A 153 -31.85 12.94 -1.80
N GLY A 154 -32.08 13.99 -2.61
CA GLY A 154 -33.27 14.14 -3.44
C GLY A 154 -33.33 13.04 -4.49
N LEU A 155 -32.27 12.88 -5.28
CA LEU A 155 -32.16 11.84 -6.30
C LEU A 155 -32.33 10.42 -5.70
N ILE A 156 -31.78 10.17 -4.52
CA ILE A 156 -31.92 8.90 -3.81
C ILE A 156 -33.39 8.69 -3.39
N ARG A 157 -34.11 9.69 -2.89
CA ARG A 157 -35.52 9.59 -2.52
C ARG A 157 -36.42 9.34 -3.72
N ASP A 158 -36.19 10.06 -4.80
CA ASP A 158 -36.96 9.91 -6.04
C ASP A 158 -36.76 8.52 -6.62
N PHE A 159 -35.52 8.04 -6.65
CA PHE A 159 -35.20 6.67 -7.06
C PHE A 159 -35.86 5.63 -6.16
N ALA A 160 -35.78 5.80 -4.85
CA ALA A 160 -36.39 4.88 -3.90
C ALA A 160 -37.93 4.82 -4.04
N ALA A 161 -38.56 5.94 -4.39
CA ALA A 161 -40.00 5.99 -4.61
C ALA A 161 -40.44 5.35 -5.96
N SER A 162 -39.52 5.12 -6.88
CA SER A 162 -39.80 4.51 -8.20
C SER A 162 -39.74 2.99 -8.20
N VAL A 163 -39.40 2.33 -7.09
CA VAL A 163 -39.18 0.88 -7.00
C VAL A 163 -39.90 0.28 -5.78
N ASP A 164 -40.23 -1.01 -5.85
CA ASP A 164 -40.92 -1.70 -4.75
C ASP A 164 -39.97 -2.03 -3.59
N LEU A 165 -38.73 -2.46 -3.88
CA LEU A 165 -37.70 -2.80 -2.90
C LEU A 165 -36.40 -2.08 -3.24
N LEU A 166 -35.94 -1.22 -2.35
CA LEU A 166 -34.64 -0.58 -2.45
C LEU A 166 -33.55 -1.53 -1.95
N THR A 167 -32.48 -1.65 -2.70
CA THR A 167 -31.31 -2.47 -2.33
C THR A 167 -30.03 -1.65 -2.49
N VAL A 168 -29.15 -1.66 -1.49
CA VAL A 168 -27.82 -1.04 -1.58
C VAL A 168 -26.77 -2.12 -1.74
N VAL A 169 -25.98 -2.03 -2.83
CA VAL A 169 -24.87 -2.94 -3.13
C VAL A 169 -23.56 -2.19 -3.03
N GLU A 170 -22.88 -2.32 -1.91
CA GLU A 170 -21.57 -1.71 -1.63
C GLU A 170 -20.66 -2.68 -0.88
N GLU A 171 -19.35 -2.66 -1.17
CA GLU A 171 -18.35 -3.49 -0.49
C GLU A 171 -18.00 -2.91 0.88
N LEU A 172 -17.55 -3.78 1.80
CA LEU A 172 -17.12 -3.43 3.16
C LEU A 172 -18.25 -2.82 3.99
N ASP A 173 -17.97 -1.73 4.74
CA ASP A 173 -18.95 -1.07 5.60
C ASP A 173 -20.06 -0.37 4.82
N GLY A 174 -21.26 -0.40 5.34
CA GLY A 174 -22.47 0.21 4.75
C GLY A 174 -22.49 1.73 4.91
N PHE A 175 -21.72 2.46 4.12
CA PHE A 175 -21.69 3.93 4.17
C PHE A 175 -22.92 4.55 3.48
N ILE A 176 -23.24 4.10 2.26
CA ILE A 176 -24.42 4.54 1.51
C ILE A 176 -25.68 4.05 2.22
N GLU A 177 -25.69 2.79 2.63
CA GLU A 177 -26.79 2.20 3.41
C GLU A 177 -27.11 2.99 4.66
N ALA A 178 -26.10 3.28 5.50
CA ALA A 178 -26.30 4.02 6.75
C ALA A 178 -26.87 5.41 6.50
N HIS A 179 -26.47 6.08 5.41
CA HIS A 179 -27.02 7.38 5.04
C HIS A 179 -28.48 7.27 4.59
N CYS A 180 -28.81 6.29 3.73
CA CYS A 180 -30.18 6.03 3.27
C CYS A 180 -31.11 5.66 4.46
N ARG A 181 -30.63 4.85 5.41
CA ARG A 181 -31.37 4.54 6.66
C ARG A 181 -31.60 5.77 7.53
N ALA A 182 -30.61 6.66 7.63
CA ALA A 182 -30.75 7.94 8.34
C ALA A 182 -31.78 8.88 7.68
N MET A 183 -31.99 8.75 6.37
CA MET A 183 -33.06 9.44 5.64
C MET A 183 -34.44 8.83 5.86
N GLY A 184 -34.56 7.73 6.62
CA GLY A 184 -35.80 7.00 6.87
C GLY A 184 -36.22 6.01 5.79
N LEU A 185 -35.32 5.65 4.87
CA LEU A 185 -35.61 4.70 3.80
C LEU A 185 -35.52 3.24 4.30
N ALA A 186 -36.51 2.42 3.95
CA ALA A 186 -36.45 0.97 4.13
C ALA A 186 -35.66 0.38 2.98
N LEU A 187 -34.70 -0.47 3.25
CA LEU A 187 -33.84 -1.06 2.21
C LEU A 187 -33.18 -2.36 2.68
N ALA A 188 -32.80 -3.20 1.72
CA ALA A 188 -31.87 -4.31 1.92
C ALA A 188 -30.42 -3.82 1.69
N GLY A 189 -29.50 -4.25 2.52
CA GLY A 189 -28.10 -3.83 2.46
C GLY A 189 -27.19 -4.84 3.13
N LYS A 190 -26.49 -4.50 4.20
CA LYS A 190 -25.56 -5.38 4.93
C LYS A 190 -26.21 -6.54 5.68
N ASP A 191 -27.50 -6.52 5.83
CA ASP A 191 -28.31 -7.68 6.24
C ASP A 191 -28.35 -8.79 5.16
N VAL A 192 -28.09 -8.45 3.89
CA VAL A 192 -28.04 -9.36 2.74
C VAL A 192 -26.61 -9.56 2.24
N PHE A 193 -25.84 -8.48 2.09
CA PHE A 193 -24.48 -8.48 1.56
C PHE A 193 -23.43 -8.48 2.67
N PRO A 194 -22.37 -9.33 2.58
CA PRO A 194 -21.37 -9.41 3.63
C PRO A 194 -20.53 -8.12 3.76
N CYS A 195 -19.98 -7.89 4.97
CA CYS A 195 -19.03 -6.82 5.24
C CYS A 195 -17.57 -7.24 5.02
N ILE A 196 -17.33 -8.49 4.66
CA ILE A 196 -15.99 -9.07 4.49
C ILE A 196 -15.82 -9.60 3.08
N ASP A 197 -14.58 -9.72 2.66
CA ASP A 197 -14.16 -10.18 1.34
C ASP A 197 -14.54 -9.25 0.17
N GLU A 198 -14.03 -9.55 -1.01
CA GLU A 198 -14.38 -8.86 -2.25
C GLU A 198 -15.70 -9.40 -2.79
N PHE A 199 -16.48 -8.53 -3.41
CA PHE A 199 -17.65 -8.97 -4.14
C PHE A 199 -17.26 -9.59 -5.50
N SER A 200 -18.19 -10.37 -6.03
CA SER A 200 -18.13 -10.92 -7.38
C SER A 200 -19.53 -10.90 -7.98
N GLN A 201 -19.60 -11.02 -9.31
CA GLN A 201 -20.88 -11.16 -9.98
C GLN A 201 -21.70 -12.35 -9.44
N ASN A 202 -21.06 -13.48 -9.11
CA ASN A 202 -21.76 -14.63 -8.55
C ASN A 202 -22.34 -14.35 -7.16
N LEU A 203 -21.62 -13.65 -6.30
CA LEU A 203 -22.13 -13.24 -5.00
C LEU A 203 -23.34 -12.32 -5.16
N VAL A 204 -23.22 -11.30 -6.04
CA VAL A 204 -24.32 -10.36 -6.29
C VAL A 204 -25.55 -11.11 -6.87
N ALA A 205 -25.35 -12.01 -7.83
CA ALA A 205 -26.42 -12.84 -8.39
C ALA A 205 -27.13 -13.66 -7.32
N GLU A 206 -26.35 -14.39 -6.49
CA GLU A 206 -26.88 -15.19 -5.38
C GLU A 206 -27.74 -14.35 -4.43
N LYS A 207 -27.23 -13.20 -4.00
CA LYS A 207 -27.90 -12.32 -3.03
C LYS A 207 -29.15 -11.63 -3.60
N LEU A 208 -29.20 -11.42 -4.90
CA LEU A 208 -30.38 -10.90 -5.61
C LEU A 208 -31.35 -12.00 -6.05
N GLY A 209 -31.07 -13.28 -5.77
CA GLY A 209 -31.90 -14.41 -6.21
C GLY A 209 -31.90 -14.64 -7.73
N LEU A 210 -30.80 -14.25 -8.39
CA LEU A 210 -30.61 -14.39 -9.84
C LEU A 210 -29.79 -15.67 -10.16
N PRO A 211 -29.83 -16.16 -11.42
CA PRO A 211 -29.03 -17.30 -11.81
C PRO A 211 -27.52 -17.05 -11.61
N VAL A 212 -26.87 -17.98 -10.94
CA VAL A 212 -25.42 -17.95 -10.73
C VAL A 212 -24.75 -18.72 -11.86
N HIS A 213 -23.73 -18.10 -12.48
CA HIS A 213 -22.92 -18.78 -13.48
C HIS A 213 -22.04 -19.84 -12.80
N ALA A 214 -22.25 -21.11 -13.15
CA ALA A 214 -21.40 -22.19 -12.68
C ALA A 214 -19.98 -22.01 -13.25
N GLY A 215 -19.02 -21.73 -12.40
CA GLY A 215 -17.60 -21.71 -12.77
C GLY A 215 -17.14 -23.10 -13.21
N ARG A 216 -16.19 -23.18 -14.13
CA ARG A 216 -15.52 -24.42 -14.49
C ARG A 216 -14.76 -24.95 -13.26
N LYS A 217 -15.15 -26.12 -12.76
CA LYS A 217 -14.37 -26.83 -11.73
C LYS A 217 -13.10 -27.37 -12.36
N LEU A 218 -11.96 -27.05 -11.76
CA LEU A 218 -10.68 -27.66 -12.10
C LEU A 218 -10.47 -28.85 -11.18
N ASP A 219 -10.06 -29.99 -11.73
CA ASP A 219 -9.71 -31.17 -10.95
C ASP A 219 -8.35 -31.01 -10.25
N ASP A 220 -7.52 -30.07 -10.73
CA ASP A 220 -6.21 -29.77 -10.18
C ASP A 220 -6.30 -28.86 -8.94
N GLN A 221 -5.58 -29.22 -7.91
CA GLN A 221 -5.34 -28.35 -6.77
C GLN A 221 -4.27 -27.31 -7.13
N ILE A 222 -4.70 -26.08 -7.42
CA ILE A 222 -3.78 -24.98 -7.68
C ILE A 222 -3.10 -24.57 -6.36
N PRO A 223 -1.77 -24.70 -6.23
CA PRO A 223 -1.09 -24.30 -5.01
C PRO A 223 -1.18 -22.78 -4.79
N PRO A 224 -1.30 -22.31 -3.53
CA PRO A 224 -1.29 -20.89 -3.25
C PRO A 224 0.05 -20.28 -3.68
N ARG A 225 0.01 -19.06 -4.20
CA ARG A 225 1.18 -18.28 -4.64
C ARG A 225 1.32 -17.01 -3.81
N PRO A 226 1.71 -17.13 -2.53
CA PRO A 226 1.90 -15.95 -1.69
C PRO A 226 3.04 -15.07 -2.27
N PRO A 227 2.97 -13.76 -2.07
CA PRO A 227 4.06 -12.87 -2.47
C PRO A 227 5.34 -13.26 -1.73
N VAL A 228 6.47 -13.24 -2.46
CA VAL A 228 7.79 -13.53 -1.90
C VAL A 228 8.79 -12.46 -2.32
N MET A 229 9.85 -12.26 -1.54
CA MET A 229 10.97 -11.43 -1.98
C MET A 229 11.61 -12.02 -3.24
N CYS A 230 12.08 -11.16 -4.15
CA CYS A 230 12.75 -11.57 -5.39
C CYS A 230 14.00 -12.39 -5.15
N ALA A 231 14.45 -13.14 -6.17
CA ALA A 231 15.79 -13.73 -6.17
C ALA A 231 16.84 -12.61 -6.09
N GLY A 232 17.86 -12.80 -5.25
CA GLY A 232 18.85 -11.76 -5.02
C GLY A 232 18.34 -10.49 -4.30
N CYS A 233 17.17 -10.52 -3.71
CA CYS A 233 16.69 -9.37 -2.94
C CYS A 233 17.67 -9.03 -1.80
N PRO A 234 18.13 -7.75 -1.68
CA PRO A 234 19.10 -7.36 -0.66
C PRO A 234 18.58 -7.52 0.78
N HIS A 235 17.27 -7.46 0.99
CA HIS A 235 16.69 -7.55 2.33
C HIS A 235 16.82 -8.94 2.98
N ARG A 236 16.99 -10.01 2.18
CA ARG A 236 17.01 -11.39 2.70
C ARG A 236 18.11 -11.64 3.72
N GLY A 237 19.34 -11.17 3.43
CA GLY A 237 20.49 -11.39 4.32
C GLY A 237 20.28 -10.76 5.69
N LEU A 238 19.73 -9.54 5.72
CA LEU A 238 19.41 -8.86 6.97
C LEU A 238 18.33 -9.62 7.76
N PHE A 239 17.17 -9.93 7.14
CA PHE A 239 16.09 -10.63 7.86
C PHE A 239 16.47 -12.02 8.32
N TYR A 240 17.29 -12.74 7.55
CA TYR A 240 17.91 -13.99 8.03
C TYR A 240 18.74 -13.75 9.29
N THR A 241 19.54 -12.70 9.32
CA THR A 241 20.38 -12.34 10.48
C THR A 241 19.54 -11.95 11.70
N LEU A 242 18.48 -11.15 11.51
CA LEU A 242 17.58 -10.76 12.60
C LEU A 242 16.87 -11.97 13.21
N ASN A 243 16.35 -12.89 12.38
CA ASN A 243 15.75 -14.13 12.86
C ASN A 243 16.77 -15.01 13.61
N LYS A 244 17.96 -15.19 13.04
CA LYS A 244 19.04 -15.95 13.67
C LYS A 244 19.38 -15.44 15.08
N ASN A 245 19.37 -14.12 15.27
CA ASN A 245 19.64 -13.47 16.56
C ASN A 245 18.38 -13.34 17.44
N LYS A 246 17.22 -13.83 17.00
CA LYS A 246 15.95 -13.75 17.72
C LYS A 246 15.59 -12.32 18.12
N CYS A 247 15.84 -11.37 17.23
CA CYS A 247 15.47 -9.97 17.45
C CYS A 247 13.96 -9.82 17.43
N THR A 248 13.43 -8.92 18.25
CA THR A 248 12.09 -8.37 18.06
C THR A 248 12.19 -7.26 17.01
N VAL A 249 11.42 -7.35 15.93
CA VAL A 249 11.52 -6.46 14.79
C VAL A 249 10.24 -5.65 14.62
N LEU A 250 10.31 -4.37 14.93
CA LEU A 250 9.25 -3.42 14.66
C LEU A 250 9.42 -2.92 13.23
N GLY A 251 8.53 -3.39 12.36
CA GLY A 251 8.62 -3.21 10.93
C GLY A 251 7.85 -2.01 10.41
N ASP A 252 8.05 -1.79 9.14
CA ASP A 252 7.40 -0.75 8.36
C ASP A 252 6.89 -1.30 7.02
N ILE A 253 6.36 -0.49 6.13
CA ILE A 253 5.71 -0.90 4.89
C ILE A 253 6.65 -0.74 3.69
N GLY A 254 6.90 -1.84 2.99
CA GLY A 254 7.70 -1.92 1.77
C GLY A 254 7.94 -3.37 1.37
N CYS A 255 8.78 -3.64 0.36
CA CYS A 255 9.16 -5.01 -0.02
C CYS A 255 9.68 -5.82 1.18
N TYR A 256 10.31 -5.17 2.11
CA TYR A 256 10.86 -5.76 3.32
C TYR A 256 9.79 -6.22 4.34
N THR A 257 8.52 -5.80 4.21
CA THR A 257 7.42 -6.37 5.00
C THR A 257 7.31 -7.89 4.79
N LEU A 258 7.75 -8.37 3.61
CA LEU A 258 7.84 -9.80 3.31
C LEU A 258 8.89 -10.55 4.17
N GLY A 259 9.68 -9.85 4.98
CA GLY A 259 10.51 -10.45 6.03
C GLY A 259 9.70 -11.19 7.10
N ALA A 260 8.39 -10.90 7.22
CA ALA A 260 7.46 -11.63 8.08
C ALA A 260 7.15 -13.04 7.57
N VAL A 261 7.29 -13.28 6.25
CA VAL A 261 6.92 -14.57 5.65
C VAL A 261 8.01 -15.61 5.86
N ALA A 262 7.58 -16.84 6.11
CA ALA A 262 8.50 -17.99 6.23
C ALA A 262 9.34 -18.16 4.94
N PRO A 263 10.59 -18.60 5.07
CA PRO A 263 11.30 -19.06 6.28
C PRO A 263 12.01 -17.94 7.05
N LEU A 264 11.92 -16.67 6.60
CA LEU A 264 12.58 -15.55 7.26
C LEU A 264 11.92 -15.23 8.61
N SER A 265 10.60 -15.13 8.66
CA SER A 265 9.79 -14.98 9.88
C SER A 265 10.42 -14.03 10.93
N ALA A 266 10.88 -12.88 10.45
CA ALA A 266 11.74 -11.98 11.24
C ALA A 266 11.10 -10.57 11.39
N MET A 267 9.79 -10.49 11.38
CA MET A 267 9.09 -9.24 11.61
C MET A 267 7.88 -9.47 12.50
N ASP A 268 7.81 -8.72 13.60
CA ASP A 268 6.80 -8.92 14.64
C ASP A 268 5.60 -7.98 14.49
N MET A 269 5.81 -6.77 13.94
CA MET A 269 4.77 -5.76 13.86
C MET A 269 4.98 -4.82 12.67
N THR A 270 3.87 -4.38 12.07
CA THR A 270 3.80 -3.22 11.18
C THR A 270 2.54 -2.41 11.49
N LEU A 271 2.63 -1.08 11.54
CA LEU A 271 1.49 -0.19 11.77
C LEU A 271 1.19 0.67 10.53
N CYS A 272 2.07 1.60 10.23
CA CYS A 272 1.94 2.53 9.11
C CYS A 272 3.32 2.96 8.62
N MET A 273 3.38 3.59 7.44
CA MET A 273 4.63 4.12 6.90
C MET A 273 5.27 5.14 7.85
N GLY A 274 6.51 4.85 8.28
CA GLY A 274 7.27 5.66 9.25
C GLY A 274 7.01 5.30 10.71
N GLY A 275 6.03 4.45 11.01
CA GLY A 275 5.63 4.11 12.37
C GLY A 275 6.62 3.27 13.14
N SER A 276 7.48 2.49 12.47
CA SER A 276 8.44 1.59 13.13
C SER A 276 9.40 2.29 14.09
N ILE A 277 9.96 3.43 13.67
CA ILE A 277 10.93 4.20 14.45
C ILE A 277 10.28 4.82 15.69
N SER A 278 9.08 5.39 15.54
CA SER A 278 8.34 5.92 16.70
C SER A 278 7.90 4.80 17.64
N ALA A 279 7.52 3.65 17.09
CA ALA A 279 7.08 2.50 17.87
C ALA A 279 8.21 1.91 18.73
N ILE A 280 9.44 1.79 18.21
CA ILE A 280 10.56 1.24 19.01
C ILE A 280 10.88 2.11 20.21
N HIS A 281 10.81 3.45 20.06
CA HIS A 281 11.02 4.34 21.19
C HIS A 281 10.01 4.04 22.32
N GLY A 282 8.71 4.01 22.00
CA GLY A 282 7.66 3.72 22.97
C GLY A 282 7.78 2.30 23.54
N PHE A 283 8.06 1.33 22.67
CA PHE A 283 8.20 -0.08 23.08
C PHE A 283 9.34 -0.27 24.08
N ASN A 284 10.52 0.30 23.80
CA ASN A 284 11.67 0.20 24.69
C ASN A 284 11.44 0.97 26.00
N LYS A 285 10.85 2.17 25.96
CA LYS A 285 10.50 2.90 27.18
C LYS A 285 9.51 2.16 28.08
N ALA A 286 8.56 1.43 27.48
CA ALA A 286 7.59 0.64 28.25
C ALA A 286 8.17 -0.65 28.84
N ARG A 287 9.17 -1.27 28.18
CA ARG A 287 9.72 -2.57 28.55
C ARG A 287 11.09 -2.52 29.23
N GLY A 288 11.81 -1.40 29.11
CA GLY A 288 13.13 -1.20 29.71
C GLY A 288 14.27 -1.97 29.03
N GLY A 289 15.40 -2.09 29.74
CA GLY A 289 16.67 -2.59 29.21
C GLY A 289 16.63 -4.00 28.59
N GLU A 290 15.74 -4.89 29.04
CA GLU A 290 15.59 -6.20 28.42
C GLU A 290 15.16 -6.10 26.95
N SER A 291 14.31 -5.13 26.63
CA SER A 291 13.84 -4.87 25.27
C SER A 291 14.90 -4.15 24.42
N GLU A 292 15.62 -3.19 25.00
CA GLU A 292 16.58 -2.32 24.29
C GLU A 292 17.67 -3.12 23.58
N HIS A 293 18.13 -4.23 24.16
CA HIS A 293 19.19 -5.08 23.59
C HIS A 293 18.68 -6.21 22.65
N LYS A 294 17.38 -6.25 22.38
CA LYS A 294 16.77 -7.30 21.53
C LYS A 294 15.89 -6.73 20.42
N THR A 295 15.53 -5.46 20.50
CA THR A 295 14.54 -4.88 19.60
C THR A 295 15.21 -3.95 18.59
N VAL A 296 14.81 -4.10 17.33
CA VAL A 296 15.20 -3.22 16.23
C VAL A 296 13.97 -2.66 15.53
N ALA A 297 14.08 -1.43 15.02
CA ALA A 297 13.14 -0.92 14.04
C ALA A 297 13.73 -1.07 12.64
N VAL A 298 12.95 -1.52 11.67
CA VAL A 298 13.37 -1.56 10.27
C VAL A 298 12.48 -0.67 9.41
N ILE A 299 13.10 0.08 8.49
CA ILE A 299 12.43 1.02 7.60
C ILE A 299 13.17 1.12 6.27
N GLY A 300 12.44 1.23 5.15
CA GLY A 300 13.05 1.47 3.84
C GLY A 300 13.53 2.90 3.65
N ASP A 301 14.48 3.12 2.75
CA ASP A 301 15.06 4.42 2.39
C ASP A 301 13.99 5.45 2.00
N SER A 302 13.07 5.10 1.13
CA SER A 302 11.96 5.95 0.71
C SER A 302 11.03 6.30 1.87
N THR A 303 10.60 5.30 2.64
CA THR A 303 9.72 5.50 3.78
C THR A 303 10.38 6.32 4.88
N PHE A 304 11.69 6.14 5.09
CA PHE A 304 12.46 6.95 6.01
C PHE A 304 12.43 8.43 5.62
N MET A 305 12.66 8.74 4.34
CA MET A 305 12.59 10.12 3.83
C MET A 305 11.18 10.70 3.87
N HIS A 306 10.15 9.87 3.69
CA HIS A 306 8.76 10.30 3.72
C HIS A 306 8.29 10.65 5.15
N SER A 307 8.54 9.78 6.14
CA SER A 307 7.93 9.91 7.48
C SER A 307 8.77 9.35 8.64
N GLY A 308 9.96 8.77 8.37
CA GLY A 308 10.80 8.19 9.42
C GLY A 308 11.68 9.19 10.17
N MET A 309 12.04 10.30 9.53
CA MET A 309 12.98 11.28 10.10
C MET A 309 12.50 11.88 11.42
N THR A 310 11.21 12.16 11.58
CA THR A 310 10.66 12.72 12.81
C THR A 310 10.77 11.75 13.99
N GLY A 311 10.54 10.45 13.74
CA GLY A 311 10.75 9.41 14.72
C GLY A 311 12.22 9.27 15.13
N LEU A 312 13.15 9.39 14.16
CA LEU A 312 14.58 9.34 14.41
C LEU A 312 15.04 10.55 15.24
N ALA A 313 14.56 11.76 14.91
CA ALA A 313 14.82 12.98 15.69
C ALA A 313 14.32 12.82 17.14
N ASN A 314 13.15 12.20 17.35
CA ASN A 314 12.63 11.94 18.68
C ASN A 314 13.51 10.98 19.48
N ILE A 315 14.05 9.92 18.87
CA ILE A 315 15.01 9.00 19.50
C ILE A 315 16.27 9.76 19.93
N ALA A 316 16.84 10.57 19.04
CA ALA A 316 18.03 11.38 19.32
C ALA A 316 17.79 12.37 20.45
N TYR A 317 16.66 13.11 20.40
CA TYR A 317 16.31 14.11 21.41
C TYR A 317 16.14 13.49 22.81
N ASN A 318 15.46 12.35 22.89
CA ASN A 318 15.19 11.67 24.15
C ASN A 318 16.31 10.69 24.58
N GLN A 319 17.41 10.59 23.84
CA GLN A 319 18.51 9.63 24.09
C GLN A 319 17.98 8.22 24.37
N SER A 320 17.02 7.80 23.53
CA SER A 320 16.41 6.48 23.68
C SER A 320 17.36 5.41 23.17
N ASN A 321 17.73 4.47 24.03
CA ASN A 321 18.54 3.33 23.65
C ASN A 321 17.73 2.42 22.68
N SER A 322 17.87 2.71 21.37
CA SER A 322 17.10 2.07 20.30
C SER A 322 17.95 1.93 19.05
N THR A 323 17.94 0.75 18.44
CA THR A 323 18.65 0.46 17.19
C THR A 323 17.67 0.56 16.01
N VAL A 324 17.96 1.46 15.08
CA VAL A 324 17.18 1.66 13.84
C VAL A 324 17.96 1.13 12.66
N ILE A 325 17.33 0.34 11.79
CA ILE A 325 17.93 -0.20 10.57
C ILE A 325 17.25 0.40 9.35
N ILE A 326 17.97 1.20 8.59
CA ILE A 326 17.50 1.77 7.33
C ILE A 326 17.90 0.84 6.18
N LEU A 327 16.91 0.38 5.42
CA LEU A 327 17.07 -0.52 4.28
C LEU A 327 17.23 0.30 3.00
N ASP A 328 18.47 0.64 2.65
CA ASP A 328 18.79 1.41 1.45
C ASP A 328 18.97 0.49 0.26
N ASN A 329 17.90 0.33 -0.53
CA ASN A 329 17.92 -0.42 -1.78
C ASN A 329 17.93 0.48 -3.02
N SER A 330 18.12 1.78 -2.82
CA SER A 330 18.25 2.81 -3.87
C SER A 330 17.04 2.92 -4.80
N ILE A 331 15.83 2.56 -4.33
CA ILE A 331 14.58 2.68 -5.10
C ILE A 331 13.35 2.44 -4.20
N THR A 332 12.22 3.05 -4.55
CA THR A 332 10.92 2.70 -3.99
C THR A 332 10.34 1.50 -4.73
N GLY A 333 10.73 0.27 -4.32
CA GLY A 333 10.55 -0.93 -5.15
C GLY A 333 9.12 -1.45 -5.23
N MET A 334 8.38 -1.50 -4.10
CA MET A 334 7.08 -2.18 -4.00
C MET A 334 6.02 -1.59 -4.93
N THR A 335 6.01 -0.29 -5.13
CA THR A 335 4.98 0.46 -5.86
C THR A 335 5.32 0.71 -7.33
N GLY A 336 6.37 0.11 -7.88
CA GLY A 336 6.72 0.20 -9.29
C GLY A 336 8.06 0.89 -9.59
N HIS A 337 9.02 0.85 -8.67
CA HIS A 337 10.39 1.36 -8.85
C HIS A 337 10.46 2.88 -9.07
N GLN A 338 9.74 3.65 -8.23
CA GLN A 338 9.83 5.12 -8.25
C GLN A 338 11.13 5.61 -7.64
N GLN A 339 11.62 6.73 -8.17
CA GLN A 339 12.75 7.47 -7.58
C GLN A 339 12.35 8.07 -6.22
N ASN A 340 13.34 8.27 -5.35
CA ASN A 340 13.17 8.91 -4.05
C ASN A 340 14.38 9.80 -3.74
N PRO A 341 14.36 10.63 -2.69
CA PRO A 341 15.45 11.59 -2.42
C PRO A 341 16.85 10.99 -2.21
N THR A 342 16.96 9.67 -2.00
CA THR A 342 18.25 8.99 -1.80
C THR A 342 18.83 8.41 -3.09
N THR A 343 18.11 8.46 -4.22
CA THR A 343 18.52 7.83 -5.48
C THR A 343 19.40 8.72 -6.36
N GLY A 344 19.25 10.05 -6.28
CA GLY A 344 19.93 11.02 -7.14
C GLY A 344 19.23 11.33 -8.45
N PHE A 345 17.95 10.92 -8.57
CA PHE A 345 17.10 11.19 -9.73
C PHE A 345 15.73 11.71 -9.29
N ASN A 346 15.13 12.58 -10.11
CA ASN A 346 13.76 13.05 -9.90
C ASN A 346 12.73 12.03 -10.45
N ILE A 347 11.44 12.35 -10.29
CA ILE A 347 10.35 11.47 -10.74
C ILE A 347 10.32 11.26 -12.27
N LYS A 348 10.90 12.17 -13.05
CA LYS A 348 11.03 12.07 -14.51
C LYS A 348 12.25 11.25 -14.94
N GLY A 349 13.15 10.90 -14.00
CA GLY A 349 14.39 10.21 -14.27
C GLY A 349 15.57 11.12 -14.58
N ASP A 350 15.41 12.44 -14.47
CA ASP A 350 16.53 13.38 -14.65
C ASP A 350 17.44 13.39 -13.42
N PRO A 351 18.75 13.66 -13.59
CA PRO A 351 19.67 13.84 -12.47
C PRO A 351 19.17 14.92 -11.48
N ALA A 352 19.20 14.61 -10.20
CA ALA A 352 18.72 15.48 -9.11
C ALA A 352 19.63 15.40 -7.89
N GLY A 353 19.39 16.24 -6.89
CA GLY A 353 20.07 16.16 -5.62
C GLY A 353 19.90 14.81 -4.94
N LYS A 354 20.94 14.34 -4.29
CA LYS A 354 20.94 13.07 -3.54
C LYS A 354 21.17 13.35 -2.06
N ILE A 355 20.29 12.83 -1.20
CA ILE A 355 20.47 12.89 0.24
C ILE A 355 21.35 11.73 0.68
N ASP A 356 22.43 12.05 1.40
CA ASP A 356 23.28 11.07 2.07
C ASP A 356 22.65 10.67 3.41
N LEU A 357 22.18 9.44 3.51
CA LEU A 357 21.54 8.91 4.71
C LEU A 357 22.50 8.86 5.91
N GLU A 358 23.78 8.55 5.69
CA GLU A 358 24.77 8.48 6.77
C GLU A 358 25.04 9.88 7.34
N ALA A 359 25.32 10.84 6.47
CA ALA A 359 25.51 12.22 6.86
C ALA A 359 24.28 12.80 7.59
N LEU A 360 23.07 12.48 7.08
CA LEU A 360 21.80 12.89 7.69
C LEU A 360 21.63 12.33 9.10
N CYS A 361 21.84 11.03 9.30
CA CYS A 361 21.72 10.41 10.63
C CYS A 361 22.75 11.00 11.62
N ARG A 362 23.98 11.25 11.18
CA ARG A 362 24.99 11.91 12.01
C ARG A 362 24.62 13.34 12.37
N ALA A 363 24.08 14.09 11.40
CA ALA A 363 23.60 15.47 11.63
C ALA A 363 22.42 15.51 12.63
N MET A 364 21.61 14.43 12.70
CA MET A 364 20.56 14.27 13.71
C MET A 364 21.06 13.90 15.11
N GLY A 365 22.39 13.76 15.30
CA GLY A 365 23.01 13.52 16.60
C GLY A 365 23.37 12.07 16.92
N PHE A 366 23.23 11.14 15.96
CA PHE A 366 23.67 9.76 16.14
C PHE A 366 25.19 9.64 16.01
N ARG A 367 25.86 9.18 17.06
CA ARG A 367 27.30 8.87 17.03
C ARG A 367 27.56 7.53 16.36
N ARG A 368 26.68 6.56 16.62
CA ARG A 368 26.75 5.21 16.08
C ARG A 368 25.90 5.12 14.81
N VAL A 369 26.56 5.30 13.67
CA VAL A 369 25.96 5.11 12.34
C VAL A 369 26.88 4.18 11.56
N ARG A 370 26.38 3.02 11.17
CA ARG A 370 27.11 1.97 10.49
C ARG A 370 26.47 1.59 9.17
N VAL A 371 27.27 1.49 8.13
CA VAL A 371 26.81 1.01 6.81
C VAL A 371 27.27 -0.43 6.65
N VAL A 372 26.38 -1.32 6.24
CA VAL A 372 26.66 -2.74 5.98
C VAL A 372 26.10 -3.17 4.64
N ASP A 373 26.78 -4.10 3.97
CA ASP A 373 26.23 -4.80 2.83
C ASP A 373 25.47 -6.05 3.28
N PRO A 374 24.15 -6.14 3.09
CA PRO A 374 23.36 -7.30 3.54
C PRO A 374 23.69 -8.61 2.80
N TYR A 375 24.52 -8.57 1.75
CA TYR A 375 25.06 -9.78 1.13
C TYR A 375 26.24 -10.36 1.91
N ASP A 376 26.88 -9.59 2.80
CA ASP A 376 27.86 -10.12 3.76
C ASP A 376 27.15 -10.43 5.07
N LEU A 377 26.81 -11.72 5.25
CA LEU A 377 26.11 -12.19 6.43
C LEU A 377 26.93 -12.05 7.71
N LYS A 378 28.26 -12.17 7.63
CA LYS A 378 29.16 -12.09 8.80
C LYS A 378 29.23 -10.67 9.32
N GLU A 379 29.44 -9.70 8.42
CA GLU A 379 29.47 -8.27 8.77
C GLU A 379 28.12 -7.80 9.27
N THR A 380 27.03 -8.21 8.61
CA THR A 380 25.67 -7.88 9.03
C THR A 380 25.36 -8.44 10.44
N ASP A 381 25.73 -9.68 10.71
CA ASP A 381 25.55 -10.32 12.04
C ASP A 381 26.37 -9.60 13.13
N ARG A 382 27.61 -9.24 12.80
CA ARG A 382 28.48 -8.49 13.69
C ARG A 382 27.89 -7.12 14.02
N ALA A 383 27.49 -6.36 13.01
CA ALA A 383 26.90 -5.03 13.17
C ALA A 383 25.64 -5.07 14.04
N VAL A 384 24.71 -5.99 13.77
CA VAL A 384 23.47 -6.13 14.55
C VAL A 384 23.79 -6.41 16.02
N LYS A 385 24.73 -7.31 16.31
CA LYS A 385 25.09 -7.64 17.68
C LYS A 385 25.77 -6.50 18.43
N GLU A 386 26.71 -5.80 17.77
CA GLU A 386 27.44 -4.70 18.36
C GLU A 386 26.55 -3.48 18.63
N GLU A 387 25.60 -3.20 17.72
CA GLU A 387 24.69 -2.07 17.89
C GLU A 387 23.59 -2.36 18.94
N LEU A 388 23.11 -3.61 19.02
CA LEU A 388 22.18 -4.04 20.09
C LEU A 388 22.82 -4.13 21.47
N ALA A 389 24.14 -4.33 21.54
CA ALA A 389 24.87 -4.37 22.82
C ALA A 389 25.24 -2.99 23.35
N ALA A 390 25.06 -1.94 22.56
CA ALA A 390 25.42 -0.58 22.97
C ALA A 390 24.32 0.05 23.84
N ASP A 391 24.75 0.87 24.82
CA ASP A 391 23.86 1.63 25.71
C ASP A 391 23.57 3.03 25.21
N GLU A 392 23.53 3.22 23.90
CA GLU A 392 23.21 4.47 23.24
C GLU A 392 22.43 4.24 21.92
N PRO A 393 21.68 5.23 21.44
CA PRO A 393 20.93 5.07 20.19
C PRO A 393 21.88 4.87 19.00
N SER A 394 21.46 3.96 18.09
CA SER A 394 22.27 3.60 16.93
C SER A 394 21.46 3.46 15.65
N VAL A 395 22.15 3.62 14.50
CA VAL A 395 21.60 3.42 13.17
C VAL A 395 22.48 2.47 12.37
N ILE A 396 21.87 1.44 11.79
CA ILE A 396 22.48 0.58 10.79
C ILE A 396 21.87 0.93 9.44
N ILE A 397 22.69 1.23 8.44
CA ILE A 397 22.23 1.42 7.05
C ILE A 397 22.59 0.15 6.28
N SER A 398 21.60 -0.68 6.01
CA SER A 398 21.74 -1.90 5.20
C SER A 398 21.65 -1.49 3.74
N ARG A 399 22.81 -1.29 3.09
CA ARG A 399 22.90 -0.65 1.77
C ARG A 399 23.30 -1.63 0.70
N ARG A 400 22.38 -1.85 -0.24
CA ARG A 400 22.65 -2.52 -1.52
C ARG A 400 21.52 -2.25 -2.50
N PRO A 401 21.82 -1.87 -3.75
CA PRO A 401 20.80 -1.62 -4.77
C PRO A 401 19.87 -2.82 -4.98
N CYS A 402 18.59 -2.54 -5.25
CA CYS A 402 17.61 -3.56 -5.62
C CYS A 402 18.10 -4.38 -6.82
N ALA A 403 18.02 -5.71 -6.72
CA ALA A 403 18.51 -6.61 -7.76
C ALA A 403 17.76 -6.45 -9.10
N LEU A 404 16.59 -5.84 -9.12
CA LEU A 404 15.79 -5.62 -10.34
C LEU A 404 16.11 -4.30 -11.07
N LEU A 405 17.03 -3.49 -10.56
CA LEU A 405 17.43 -2.25 -11.22
C LEU A 405 18.27 -2.55 -12.46
N LYS A 406 17.92 -1.93 -13.59
CA LYS A 406 18.52 -2.21 -14.90
C LYS A 406 20.05 -1.99 -14.96
N TYR A 407 20.58 -1.12 -14.09
CA TYR A 407 22.02 -0.84 -14.03
C TYR A 407 22.78 -1.80 -13.12
N VAL A 408 22.10 -2.65 -12.36
CA VAL A 408 22.75 -3.64 -11.49
C VAL A 408 23.20 -4.82 -12.34
N LYS A 409 24.50 -5.01 -12.39
CA LYS A 409 25.10 -6.17 -13.08
C LYS A 409 25.06 -7.38 -12.15
N HIS A 410 24.54 -8.48 -12.64
CA HIS A 410 24.49 -9.74 -11.93
C HIS A 410 25.79 -10.53 -12.13
N LYS A 411 26.15 -11.30 -11.11
CA LYS A 411 27.21 -12.30 -11.24
C LYS A 411 26.66 -13.56 -11.90
N ALA A 412 27.58 -14.41 -12.38
CA ALA A 412 27.19 -15.72 -12.89
C ALA A 412 26.33 -16.49 -11.90
N PRO A 413 25.25 -17.15 -12.35
CA PRO A 413 24.44 -18.00 -11.49
C PRO A 413 25.26 -19.05 -10.76
N LEU A 414 24.81 -19.44 -9.59
CA LEU A 414 25.43 -20.53 -8.81
C LEU A 414 24.86 -21.87 -9.28
N LYS A 415 25.71 -22.91 -9.28
CA LYS A 415 25.31 -24.31 -9.41
C LYS A 415 25.58 -25.04 -8.10
N VAL A 416 24.87 -26.14 -7.87
CA VAL A 416 25.11 -27.01 -6.73
C VAL A 416 25.90 -28.22 -7.18
N ASN A 417 27.03 -28.47 -6.51
CA ASN A 417 27.74 -29.72 -6.62
C ASN A 417 27.02 -30.79 -5.80
N THR A 418 26.34 -31.70 -6.48
CA THR A 418 25.49 -32.73 -5.88
C THR A 418 26.26 -33.71 -5.02
N ASP A 419 27.54 -33.96 -5.34
CA ASP A 419 28.41 -34.88 -4.62
C ASP A 419 28.78 -34.30 -3.25
N LYS A 420 29.01 -32.99 -3.17
CA LYS A 420 29.25 -32.27 -1.91
C LYS A 420 27.98 -32.00 -1.12
N CYS A 421 26.81 -31.86 -1.78
CA CYS A 421 25.58 -31.52 -1.10
C CYS A 421 25.05 -32.65 -0.22
N ILE A 422 24.94 -32.40 1.08
CA ILE A 422 24.43 -33.37 2.06
C ILE A 422 22.93 -33.26 2.31
N GLY A 423 22.18 -32.43 1.58
CA GLY A 423 20.74 -32.27 1.74
C GLY A 423 20.27 -31.61 3.03
N CYS A 424 21.14 -30.91 3.75
CA CYS A 424 20.86 -30.33 5.08
C CYS A 424 19.85 -29.17 5.11
N LYS A 425 19.43 -28.68 3.97
CA LYS A 425 18.48 -27.58 3.78
C LYS A 425 18.90 -26.23 4.38
N SER A 426 20.15 -26.05 4.83
CA SER A 426 20.62 -24.78 5.43
C SER A 426 20.46 -23.60 4.47
N CYS A 427 20.70 -23.80 3.16
CA CYS A 427 20.51 -22.80 2.11
C CYS A 427 19.05 -22.38 1.93
N MET A 428 18.08 -23.23 2.29
CA MET A 428 16.64 -22.92 2.21
C MET A 428 16.20 -21.87 3.23
N LYS A 429 16.95 -21.70 4.32
CA LYS A 429 16.62 -20.73 5.38
C LYS A 429 16.65 -19.28 4.89
N ILE A 430 17.31 -19.00 3.74
CA ILE A 430 17.29 -17.67 3.15
C ILE A 430 15.99 -17.37 2.37
N GLY A 431 15.18 -18.39 2.09
CA GLY A 431 13.90 -18.26 1.40
C GLY A 431 13.99 -17.79 -0.06
N CYS A 432 15.12 -17.94 -0.72
CA CYS A 432 15.31 -17.49 -2.11
C CYS A 432 14.48 -18.34 -3.09
N PRO A 433 13.64 -17.75 -3.96
CA PRO A 433 12.82 -18.51 -4.91
C PRO A 433 13.66 -19.26 -5.97
N ALA A 434 14.91 -18.84 -6.21
CA ALA A 434 15.81 -19.53 -7.10
C ALA A 434 16.36 -20.85 -6.50
N ILE A 435 16.05 -21.19 -5.25
CA ILE A 435 16.58 -22.39 -4.58
C ILE A 435 15.44 -23.32 -4.22
N SER A 436 15.56 -24.58 -4.61
CA SER A 436 14.61 -25.65 -4.30
C SER A 436 15.35 -26.91 -3.87
N MET A 437 14.61 -27.93 -3.47
CA MET A 437 15.14 -29.28 -3.25
C MET A 437 14.66 -30.20 -4.38
N LYS A 438 15.58 -30.92 -5.00
CA LYS A 438 15.28 -31.99 -5.97
C LYS A 438 16.05 -33.24 -5.55
N GLU A 439 15.39 -34.37 -5.46
CA GLU A 439 15.98 -35.67 -5.08
C GLU A 439 16.85 -35.61 -3.80
N GLY A 440 16.37 -34.86 -2.79
CA GLY A 440 17.09 -34.69 -1.52
C GLY A 440 18.30 -33.75 -1.55
N LYS A 441 18.62 -33.15 -2.68
CA LYS A 441 19.74 -32.21 -2.86
C LYS A 441 19.22 -30.80 -3.16
N ALA A 442 20.02 -29.79 -2.85
CA ALA A 442 19.70 -28.42 -3.24
C ALA A 442 19.81 -28.27 -4.76
N HIS A 443 18.91 -27.49 -5.35
CA HIS A 443 18.88 -27.16 -6.76
C HIS A 443 18.74 -25.66 -6.93
N VAL A 444 19.44 -25.08 -7.91
CA VAL A 444 19.36 -23.67 -8.28
C VAL A 444 18.72 -23.52 -9.65
N ASP A 445 17.70 -22.69 -9.74
CA ASP A 445 17.14 -22.23 -10.99
C ASP A 445 18.01 -21.12 -11.58
N PHE A 446 18.71 -21.43 -12.65
CA PHE A 446 19.65 -20.53 -13.32
C PHE A 446 18.95 -19.33 -13.96
N THR A 447 17.66 -19.44 -14.30
CA THR A 447 16.89 -18.35 -14.91
C THR A 447 16.55 -17.25 -13.90
N GLN A 448 16.56 -17.57 -12.62
CA GLN A 448 16.27 -16.65 -11.53
C GLN A 448 17.51 -16.24 -10.72
N CYS A 449 18.54 -17.06 -10.71
CA CYS A 449 19.71 -16.84 -9.86
C CYS A 449 20.58 -15.69 -10.37
N VAL A 450 20.79 -14.69 -9.52
CA VAL A 450 21.62 -13.50 -9.80
C VAL A 450 23.06 -13.61 -9.26
N GLY A 451 23.48 -14.78 -8.78
CA GLY A 451 24.84 -15.02 -8.31
C GLY A 451 25.23 -14.24 -7.03
N CYS A 452 24.30 -13.79 -6.22
CA CYS A 452 24.58 -12.93 -5.05
C CYS A 452 25.41 -13.60 -3.93
N GLY A 453 25.52 -14.93 -3.90
CA GLY A 453 26.36 -15.67 -2.97
C GLY A 453 25.83 -15.79 -1.54
N VAL A 454 24.66 -15.26 -1.19
CA VAL A 454 24.13 -15.31 0.19
C VAL A 454 23.87 -16.75 0.64
N CYS A 455 23.24 -17.56 -0.22
CA CYS A 455 23.00 -18.98 0.07
C CYS A 455 24.30 -19.82 0.20
N GLN A 456 25.36 -19.42 -0.51
CA GLN A 456 26.67 -20.05 -0.44
C GLN A 456 27.29 -19.93 0.95
N GLN A 457 27.10 -18.78 1.62
CA GLN A 457 27.58 -18.54 2.98
C GLN A 457 26.87 -19.41 4.03
N LEU A 458 25.68 -19.91 3.69
CA LEU A 458 24.90 -20.79 4.58
C LEU A 458 25.25 -22.28 4.39
N CYS A 459 26.00 -22.61 3.35
CA CYS A 459 26.33 -24.01 3.05
C CYS A 459 27.52 -24.50 3.87
N PRO A 460 27.33 -25.42 4.83
CA PRO A 460 28.42 -25.88 5.71
C PRO A 460 29.50 -26.71 4.98
N VAL A 461 29.15 -27.24 3.78
CA VAL A 461 30.05 -28.12 3.01
C VAL A 461 30.53 -27.46 1.70
N GLY A 462 30.23 -26.17 1.49
CA GLY A 462 30.68 -25.43 0.30
C GLY A 462 30.22 -26.02 -1.04
N ALA A 463 28.97 -26.53 -1.10
CA ALA A 463 28.43 -27.18 -2.29
C ALA A 463 28.01 -26.20 -3.41
N PHE A 464 27.99 -24.89 -3.18
CA PHE A 464 27.65 -23.89 -4.20
C PHE A 464 28.89 -23.38 -4.94
N GLU A 465 28.89 -23.48 -6.24
CA GLU A 465 29.98 -23.09 -7.14
C GLU A 465 29.44 -22.10 -8.19
N SER A 466 30.27 -21.14 -8.65
CA SER A 466 29.91 -20.27 -9.75
C SER A 466 29.90 -21.05 -11.09
N THR A 467 28.95 -20.75 -11.97
CA THR A 467 28.93 -21.37 -13.30
C THR A 467 30.02 -20.82 -14.23
N GLY A 468 30.66 -19.69 -13.85
CA GLY A 468 31.70 -19.06 -14.67
C GLY A 468 31.20 -18.33 -15.93
N LYS A 469 29.89 -18.38 -16.21
CA LYS A 469 29.27 -17.62 -17.31
C LYS A 469 28.54 -16.43 -16.69
N GLU A 470 28.91 -15.21 -17.07
CA GLU A 470 28.12 -14.01 -16.73
C GLU A 470 26.76 -14.13 -17.43
N GLY A 471 25.67 -13.87 -16.67
CA GLY A 471 24.30 -13.92 -17.18
C GLY A 471 23.88 -12.61 -17.87
#